data_c7b0ff431ce6516d0ad7e61f84d72ab6
#
_entry.id   c7b0ff431ce6516d0ad7e61f84d72ab6
#
_cell.length_a   1.000
_cell.length_b   1.000
_cell.length_c   1.000
_cell.angle_alpha   90.00
_cell.angle_beta   90.00
_cell.angle_gamma   90.00
#
_symmetry.space_group_name_H-M   'P 1'
#
loop_
_entity.id
_entity.type
_entity.pdbx_description
1 polymer ?
#
loop_
_entity_poly.entity_id
_entity_poly.type
_entity_poly.pdbx_seq_one_letter_code
_entity_poly.pdbx_strand_id
1 'polypeptide(L)'
;LSLVKKHNEDVVLLEAGHIGWGSSGRNAGFCCIPPAKMSVKKMFNKYGRTETKKFFQNTIEGSNFTKSIIKEYDIDCDLTGDSNFEVAPHPSYFENIKEEAETYKKEFGIETEVFTREEFNEIGHGGNEQYGAMSYKPGFAINPLKFLIGLAKAGNEAGVKIFQKSKVTKIEKVNGKYKIISNNQIINANKIVMATNGFYKDDIFPKLNNMILPVISNI
;
A
#
# COMPACT_ATOMS: atom_id res chain seq x y z
N LEU A 1 7.40 6.67 12.17
CA LEU A 1 6.58 6.51 13.38
C LEU A 1 7.07 5.30 14.20
N SER A 2 7.12 4.09 13.63
CA SER A 2 7.58 2.88 14.34
C SER A 2 9.01 2.98 14.87
N LEU A 3 9.93 3.59 14.14
CA LEU A 3 11.32 3.78 14.58
C LEU A 3 11.41 4.64 15.86
N VAL A 4 10.61 5.68 15.94
CA VAL A 4 10.56 6.54 17.13
C VAL A 4 9.84 5.82 18.27
N LYS A 5 8.62 5.34 18.03
CA LYS A 5 7.76 4.77 19.09
C LYS A 5 8.26 3.45 19.67
N LYS A 6 8.79 2.54 18.80
CA LYS A 6 9.20 1.19 19.24
C LYS A 6 10.69 1.07 19.51
N HIS A 7 11.52 1.91 18.89
CA HIS A 7 12.97 1.78 18.94
C HIS A 7 13.68 3.00 19.50
N ASN A 8 12.93 4.05 19.86
CA ASN A 8 13.47 5.29 20.42
C ASN A 8 14.60 5.92 19.57
N GLU A 9 14.50 5.79 18.24
CA GLU A 9 15.47 6.36 17.31
C GLU A 9 15.16 7.83 17.03
N ASP A 10 16.20 8.67 16.94
CA ASP A 10 16.06 10.05 16.42
C ASP A 10 15.94 10.01 14.91
N VAL A 11 14.79 10.40 14.37
CA VAL A 11 14.46 10.22 12.96
C VAL A 11 14.26 11.57 12.28
N VAL A 12 14.98 11.75 11.17
CA VAL A 12 14.78 12.84 10.21
C VAL A 12 14.20 12.27 8.92
N LEU A 13 13.10 12.83 8.43
CA LEU A 13 12.50 12.50 7.16
C LEU A 13 12.67 13.69 6.20
N LEU A 14 13.26 13.43 5.04
CA LEU A 14 13.45 14.41 3.97
C LEU A 14 12.55 14.06 2.81
N GLU A 15 11.61 14.91 2.49
CA GLU A 15 10.70 14.80 1.35
C GLU A 15 11.08 15.82 0.27
N ALA A 16 11.29 15.37 -0.95
CA ALA A 16 11.74 16.24 -2.05
C ALA A 16 10.67 17.26 -2.47
N GLY A 17 9.40 16.88 -2.38
CA GLY A 17 8.25 17.72 -2.67
C GLY A 17 7.46 18.10 -1.42
N HIS A 18 6.16 17.98 -1.50
CA HIS A 18 5.23 18.03 -0.37
C HIS A 18 4.83 16.63 0.05
N ILE A 19 4.43 16.47 1.30
CA ILE A 19 3.87 15.20 1.78
C ILE A 19 2.71 14.79 0.89
N GLY A 20 2.75 13.55 0.39
CA GLY A 20 1.73 13.01 -0.51
C GLY A 20 1.87 13.42 -1.97
N TRP A 21 2.92 14.16 -2.35
CA TRP A 21 3.15 14.50 -3.76
C TRP A 21 3.41 13.28 -4.65
N GLY A 22 4.03 12.25 -4.13
CA GLY A 22 4.30 11.01 -4.85
C GLY A 22 3.10 10.07 -4.96
N SER A 23 3.33 8.84 -5.42
CA SER A 23 2.29 7.81 -5.63
C SER A 23 1.51 7.45 -4.37
N SER A 24 2.12 7.57 -3.18
CA SER A 24 1.45 7.27 -1.92
C SER A 24 0.24 8.19 -1.62
N GLY A 25 0.25 9.44 -2.10
CA GLY A 25 -0.89 10.35 -1.98
C GLY A 25 -1.79 10.41 -3.22
N ARG A 26 -1.47 9.63 -4.27
CA ARG A 26 -2.12 9.71 -5.59
C ARG A 26 -2.51 8.34 -6.11
N ASN A 27 -3.01 7.48 -5.26
CA ASN A 27 -3.55 6.18 -5.64
C ASN A 27 -5.04 6.12 -5.34
N ALA A 28 -5.72 5.05 -5.76
CA ALA A 28 -7.17 4.91 -5.59
C ALA A 28 -7.62 4.69 -4.14
N GLY A 29 -6.70 4.45 -3.21
CA GLY A 29 -7.00 4.30 -1.79
C GLY A 29 -7.64 2.98 -1.39
N PHE A 30 -7.71 2.01 -2.27
CA PHE A 30 -8.27 0.69 -1.95
C PHE A 30 -7.28 -0.14 -1.12
N CYS A 31 -7.74 -0.60 0.03
CA CYS A 31 -7.04 -1.55 0.87
C CYS A 31 -7.59 -2.96 0.60
N CYS A 32 -7.05 -3.60 -0.42
CA CYS A 32 -7.46 -4.91 -0.94
C CYS A 32 -6.50 -6.01 -0.50
N ILE A 33 -7.00 -7.24 -0.34
CA ILE A 33 -6.19 -8.42 0.02
C ILE A 33 -5.54 -9.07 -1.20
N PRO A 34 -6.28 -9.36 -2.30
CA PRO A 34 -5.74 -10.11 -3.41
C PRO A 34 -4.72 -9.33 -4.24
N PRO A 35 -3.75 -10.01 -4.87
CA PRO A 35 -2.85 -9.37 -5.82
C PRO A 35 -3.58 -9.04 -7.12
N ALA A 36 -3.44 -7.82 -7.61
CA ALA A 36 -4.20 -7.28 -8.74
C ALA A 36 -4.01 -8.02 -10.09
N LYS A 37 -2.99 -8.86 -10.26
CA LYS A 37 -2.64 -9.42 -11.60
C LYS A 37 -2.27 -10.90 -11.57
N MET A 38 -2.51 -11.60 -10.49
CA MET A 38 -2.14 -13.01 -10.36
C MET A 38 -3.22 -13.79 -9.61
N SER A 39 -3.89 -14.72 -10.30
CA SER A 39 -4.87 -15.60 -9.66
C SER A 39 -4.18 -16.52 -8.62
N VAL A 40 -4.94 -16.98 -7.64
CA VAL A 40 -4.47 -17.92 -6.59
C VAL A 40 -3.87 -19.17 -7.22
N LYS A 41 -4.48 -19.72 -8.27
CA LYS A 41 -3.97 -20.88 -9.01
C LYS A 41 -2.56 -20.64 -9.57
N LYS A 42 -2.31 -19.46 -10.15
CA LYS A 42 -0.98 -19.09 -10.63
C LYS A 42 0.01 -18.92 -9.49
N MET A 43 -0.44 -18.39 -8.35
CA MET A 43 0.40 -18.26 -7.16
C MET A 43 0.78 -19.64 -6.60
N PHE A 44 -0.18 -20.55 -6.47
CA PHE A 44 0.10 -21.93 -6.04
C PHE A 44 1.12 -22.63 -6.94
N ASN A 45 0.98 -22.47 -8.25
CA ASN A 45 1.92 -23.09 -9.21
C ASN A 45 3.31 -22.46 -9.14
N LYS A 46 3.42 -21.15 -8.91
CA LYS A 46 4.70 -20.45 -8.94
C LYS A 46 5.44 -20.46 -7.61
N TYR A 47 4.73 -20.31 -6.50
CA TYR A 47 5.31 -20.12 -5.17
C TYR A 47 4.99 -21.27 -4.19
N GLY A 48 4.09 -22.16 -4.58
CA GLY A 48 3.56 -23.21 -3.69
C GLY A 48 2.49 -22.70 -2.73
N ARG A 49 1.74 -23.66 -2.15
CA ARG A 49 0.62 -23.32 -1.24
C ARG A 49 1.07 -22.60 0.03
N THR A 50 2.18 -23.03 0.61
CA THR A 50 2.68 -22.46 1.89
C THR A 50 3.01 -20.98 1.74
N GLU A 51 3.78 -20.60 0.72
CA GLU A 51 4.17 -19.20 0.52
C GLU A 51 2.99 -18.32 0.07
N THR A 52 2.06 -18.91 -0.69
CA THR A 52 0.82 -18.21 -1.05
C THR A 52 -0.04 -17.93 0.17
N LYS A 53 -0.19 -18.90 1.11
CA LYS A 53 -0.92 -18.67 2.36
C LYS A 53 -0.28 -17.59 3.22
N LYS A 54 1.04 -17.58 3.34
CA LYS A 54 1.76 -16.51 4.03
C LYS A 54 1.53 -15.14 3.38
N PHE A 55 1.50 -15.08 2.06
CA PHE A 55 1.20 -13.82 1.35
C PHE A 55 -0.19 -13.29 1.75
N PHE A 56 -1.23 -14.12 1.67
CA PHE A 56 -2.59 -13.70 2.04
C PHE A 56 -2.69 -13.32 3.53
N GLN A 57 -2.07 -14.09 4.42
CA GLN A 57 -2.01 -13.74 5.84
C GLN A 57 -1.36 -12.38 6.06
N ASN A 58 -0.20 -12.12 5.45
CA ASN A 58 0.51 -10.86 5.56
C ASN A 58 -0.31 -9.68 5.02
N THR A 59 -1.07 -9.86 3.93
CA THR A 59 -1.92 -8.80 3.38
C THR A 59 -3.13 -8.51 4.27
N ILE A 60 -3.73 -9.52 4.89
CA ILE A 60 -4.79 -9.36 5.88
C ILE A 60 -4.25 -8.61 7.12
N GLU A 61 -3.10 -9.03 7.63
CA GLU A 61 -2.44 -8.37 8.76
C GLU A 61 -2.10 -6.91 8.42
N GLY A 62 -1.60 -6.63 7.22
CA GLY A 62 -1.31 -5.28 6.73
C GLY A 62 -2.56 -4.40 6.65
N SER A 63 -3.68 -4.94 6.18
CA SER A 63 -4.98 -4.27 6.13
C SER A 63 -5.47 -3.91 7.55
N ASN A 64 -5.43 -4.88 8.46
CA ASN A 64 -5.81 -4.67 9.87
C ASN A 64 -4.89 -3.68 10.58
N PHE A 65 -3.58 -3.74 10.30
CA PHE A 65 -2.60 -2.80 10.82
C PHE A 65 -2.87 -1.37 10.34
N THR A 66 -3.25 -1.19 9.07
CA THR A 66 -3.64 0.13 8.54
C THR A 66 -4.87 0.67 9.29
N LYS A 67 -5.91 -0.13 9.49
CA LYS A 67 -7.08 0.25 10.31
C LYS A 67 -6.69 0.60 11.74
N SER A 68 -5.78 -0.16 12.35
CA SER A 68 -5.33 0.12 13.73
C SER A 68 -4.61 1.46 13.85
N ILE A 69 -3.78 1.81 12.88
CA ILE A 69 -3.10 3.12 12.83
C ILE A 69 -4.11 4.26 12.66
N ILE A 70 -5.07 4.11 11.76
CA ILE A 70 -6.13 5.11 11.55
C ILE A 70 -6.85 5.39 12.88
N LYS A 71 -7.21 4.34 13.59
CA LYS A 71 -7.90 4.43 14.88
C LYS A 71 -6.99 4.98 16.00
N GLU A 72 -5.75 4.49 16.09
CA GLU A 72 -4.79 4.88 17.16
C GLU A 72 -4.46 6.37 17.13
N TYR A 73 -4.34 6.93 15.92
CA TYR A 73 -3.95 8.34 15.72
C TYR A 73 -5.12 9.24 15.30
N ASP A 74 -6.34 8.74 15.37
CA ASP A 74 -7.57 9.49 15.00
C ASP A 74 -7.44 10.18 13.63
N ILE A 75 -7.00 9.41 12.62
CA ILE A 75 -6.76 9.97 11.29
C ILE A 75 -8.08 10.05 10.51
N ASP A 76 -8.57 11.27 10.30
CA ASP A 76 -9.68 11.52 9.37
C ASP A 76 -9.20 11.36 7.92
N CYS A 77 -9.45 10.17 7.34
CA CYS A 77 -9.05 9.83 5.97
C CYS A 77 -10.22 9.30 5.13
N ASP A 78 -11.44 9.72 5.41
CA ASP A 78 -12.67 9.30 4.70
C ASP A 78 -12.79 7.77 4.62
N LEU A 79 -12.40 7.05 5.70
CA LEU A 79 -12.46 5.59 5.74
C LEU A 79 -13.89 5.12 5.48
N THR A 80 -14.06 4.30 4.44
CA THR A 80 -15.38 3.81 4.02
C THR A 80 -15.36 2.34 3.63
N GLY A 81 -16.49 1.67 3.84
CA GLY A 81 -16.66 0.25 3.55
C GLY A 81 -15.97 -0.68 4.55
N ASP A 82 -16.30 -1.96 4.44
CA ASP A 82 -15.71 -3.05 5.24
C ASP A 82 -15.36 -4.27 4.37
N SER A 83 -15.72 -4.21 3.10
CA SER A 83 -15.50 -5.24 2.08
C SER A 83 -15.05 -4.61 0.76
N ASN A 84 -14.46 -5.44 -0.11
CA ASN A 84 -14.22 -5.10 -1.51
C ASN A 84 -15.11 -5.97 -2.39
N PHE A 85 -15.51 -5.43 -3.53
CA PHE A 85 -16.24 -6.16 -4.57
C PHE A 85 -15.33 -6.41 -5.78
N GLU A 86 -15.34 -7.65 -6.25
CA GLU A 86 -14.80 -8.02 -7.56
C GLU A 86 -15.97 -8.33 -8.48
N VAL A 87 -16.11 -7.53 -9.54
CA VAL A 87 -17.25 -7.59 -10.46
C VAL A 87 -16.87 -8.32 -11.72
N ALA A 88 -17.68 -9.25 -12.18
CA ALA A 88 -17.50 -9.97 -13.42
C ALA A 88 -17.84 -9.09 -14.63
N PRO A 89 -16.87 -8.69 -15.47
CA PRO A 89 -17.12 -7.89 -16.66
C PRO A 89 -17.65 -8.70 -17.85
N HIS A 90 -17.70 -10.03 -17.71
CA HIS A 90 -18.16 -10.96 -18.75
C HIS A 90 -18.69 -12.24 -18.11
N PRO A 91 -19.70 -12.94 -18.70
CA PRO A 91 -20.28 -14.14 -18.11
C PRO A 91 -19.28 -15.24 -17.73
N SER A 92 -18.25 -15.46 -18.55
CA SER A 92 -17.21 -16.46 -18.26
C SER A 92 -16.36 -16.14 -17.02
N TYR A 93 -16.29 -14.85 -16.62
CA TYR A 93 -15.59 -14.44 -15.41
C TYR A 93 -16.39 -14.76 -14.14
N PHE A 94 -17.71 -14.82 -14.25
CA PHE A 94 -18.56 -15.09 -13.09
C PHE A 94 -18.32 -16.49 -12.51
N GLU A 95 -18.13 -17.49 -13.37
CA GLU A 95 -17.78 -18.84 -12.90
C GLU A 95 -16.40 -18.85 -12.23
N ASN A 96 -15.43 -18.12 -12.79
CA ASN A 96 -14.11 -18.00 -12.18
C ASN A 96 -14.18 -17.33 -10.80
N ILE A 97 -15.01 -16.29 -10.65
CA ILE A 97 -15.23 -15.58 -9.38
C ILE A 97 -15.82 -16.53 -8.32
N LYS A 98 -16.78 -17.39 -8.68
CA LYS A 98 -17.32 -18.38 -7.76
C LYS A 98 -16.25 -19.36 -7.25
N GLU A 99 -15.44 -19.90 -8.16
CA GLU A 99 -14.34 -20.81 -7.80
C GLU A 99 -13.30 -20.10 -6.91
N GLU A 100 -13.04 -18.83 -7.18
CA GLU A 100 -12.07 -18.03 -6.42
C GLU A 100 -12.62 -17.69 -5.03
N ALA A 101 -13.91 -17.37 -4.90
CA ALA A 101 -14.58 -17.15 -3.62
C ALA A 101 -14.49 -18.38 -2.69
N GLU A 102 -14.77 -19.57 -3.23
CA GLU A 102 -14.61 -20.83 -2.49
C GLU A 102 -13.16 -21.09 -2.09
N THR A 103 -12.22 -20.75 -2.98
CA THR A 103 -10.78 -20.89 -2.69
C THR A 103 -10.35 -19.95 -1.57
N TYR A 104 -10.81 -18.69 -1.58
CA TYR A 104 -10.51 -17.71 -0.53
C TYR A 104 -11.02 -18.18 0.82
N LYS A 105 -12.24 -18.66 0.87
CA LYS A 105 -12.87 -19.18 2.09
C LYS A 105 -12.13 -20.42 2.63
N LYS A 106 -11.89 -21.40 1.76
CA LYS A 106 -11.30 -22.68 2.14
C LYS A 106 -9.80 -22.59 2.48
N GLU A 107 -9.03 -21.89 1.67
CA GLU A 107 -7.56 -21.89 1.78
C GLU A 107 -7.03 -20.81 2.73
N PHE A 108 -7.74 -19.68 2.85
CA PHE A 108 -7.25 -18.51 3.58
C PHE A 108 -8.18 -18.05 4.71
N GLY A 109 -9.37 -18.65 4.86
CA GLY A 109 -10.36 -18.24 5.86
C GLY A 109 -10.94 -16.83 5.61
N ILE A 110 -10.87 -16.36 4.37
CA ILE A 110 -11.43 -15.06 3.98
C ILE A 110 -12.94 -15.18 3.85
N GLU A 111 -13.68 -14.30 4.52
CA GLU A 111 -15.13 -14.20 4.37
C GLU A 111 -15.45 -13.71 2.97
N THR A 112 -16.24 -14.48 2.23
CA THR A 112 -16.66 -14.16 0.87
C THR A 112 -18.15 -14.38 0.71
N GLU A 113 -18.79 -13.58 -0.14
CA GLU A 113 -20.18 -13.71 -0.57
C GLU A 113 -20.25 -13.51 -2.09
N VAL A 114 -21.03 -14.33 -2.77
CA VAL A 114 -21.18 -14.28 -4.23
C VAL A 114 -22.58 -13.80 -4.54
N PHE A 115 -22.68 -12.85 -5.46
CA PHE A 115 -23.92 -12.21 -5.89
C PHE A 115 -24.14 -12.50 -7.37
N THR A 116 -25.33 -12.96 -7.73
CA THR A 116 -25.79 -12.99 -9.12
C THR A 116 -25.87 -11.57 -9.68
N ARG A 117 -26.10 -11.45 -10.97
CA ARG A 117 -26.28 -10.14 -11.61
C ARG A 117 -27.45 -9.37 -11.00
N GLU A 118 -28.55 -10.06 -10.75
CA GLU A 118 -29.77 -9.50 -10.19
C GLU A 118 -29.54 -9.02 -8.74
N GLU A 119 -28.95 -9.85 -7.90
CA GLU A 119 -28.61 -9.52 -6.52
C GLU A 119 -27.62 -8.36 -6.44
N PHE A 120 -26.61 -8.33 -7.32
CA PHE A 120 -25.64 -7.23 -7.33
C PHE A 120 -26.24 -5.91 -7.82
N ASN A 121 -27.23 -5.93 -8.71
CA ASN A 121 -27.95 -4.72 -9.13
C ASN A 121 -28.67 -4.02 -7.96
N GLU A 122 -29.09 -4.76 -6.95
CA GLU A 122 -29.79 -4.19 -5.78
C GLU A 122 -28.86 -3.47 -4.80
N ILE A 123 -27.57 -3.87 -4.75
CA ILE A 123 -26.61 -3.38 -3.76
C ILE A 123 -25.45 -2.60 -4.36
N GLY A 124 -25.16 -2.78 -5.63
CA GLY A 124 -24.04 -2.21 -6.33
C GLY A 124 -24.44 -1.26 -7.45
N HIS A 125 -23.53 -1.06 -8.38
CA HIS A 125 -23.81 -0.27 -9.58
C HIS A 125 -24.48 -1.14 -10.65
N GLY A 126 -25.73 -0.87 -10.91
CA GLY A 126 -26.47 -1.51 -12.00
C GLY A 126 -25.95 -1.05 -13.36
N GLY A 127 -25.44 -1.98 -14.17
CA GLY A 127 -24.93 -1.71 -15.51
C GLY A 127 -25.14 -2.88 -16.45
N ASN A 128 -25.09 -2.61 -17.75
CA ASN A 128 -25.25 -3.65 -18.76
C ASN A 128 -24.00 -4.57 -18.90
N GLU A 129 -22.87 -4.16 -18.35
CA GLU A 129 -21.58 -4.83 -18.47
C GLU A 129 -21.12 -5.52 -17.17
N GLN A 130 -22.03 -5.83 -16.26
CA GLN A 130 -21.75 -6.62 -15.07
C GLN A 130 -22.57 -7.93 -15.10
N TYR A 131 -21.95 -9.01 -14.67
CA TYR A 131 -22.51 -10.38 -14.73
C TYR A 131 -22.47 -11.09 -13.37
N GLY A 132 -22.54 -10.30 -12.30
CA GLY A 132 -22.41 -10.75 -10.93
C GLY A 132 -21.09 -10.31 -10.29
N ALA A 133 -20.96 -10.58 -8.99
CA ALA A 133 -19.80 -10.16 -8.22
C ALA A 133 -19.51 -11.13 -7.07
N MET A 134 -18.34 -11.01 -6.47
CA MET A 134 -18.11 -11.46 -5.10
C MET A 134 -17.67 -10.29 -4.22
N SER A 135 -18.07 -10.33 -2.96
CA SER A 135 -17.44 -9.52 -1.92
C SER A 135 -16.45 -10.37 -1.12
N TYR A 136 -15.47 -9.70 -0.52
CA TYR A 136 -14.53 -10.33 0.41
C TYR A 136 -14.09 -9.36 1.51
N LYS A 137 -13.82 -9.91 2.72
CA LYS A 137 -13.37 -9.16 3.90
C LYS A 137 -12.02 -9.68 4.41
N PRO A 138 -11.19 -8.78 4.99
CA PRO A 138 -11.39 -7.34 5.11
C PRO A 138 -11.15 -6.60 3.80
N GLY A 139 -11.81 -5.46 3.66
CA GLY A 139 -11.61 -4.54 2.56
C GLY A 139 -12.18 -3.18 2.92
N PHE A 140 -11.55 -2.09 2.48
CA PHE A 140 -12.02 -0.73 2.71
C PHE A 140 -11.34 0.24 1.77
N ALA A 141 -11.86 1.45 1.70
CA ALA A 141 -11.24 2.54 0.96
C ALA A 141 -10.91 3.70 1.91
N ILE A 142 -9.89 4.46 1.55
CA ILE A 142 -9.46 5.66 2.26
C ILE A 142 -9.09 6.76 1.26
N ASN A 143 -9.08 7.99 1.71
CA ASN A 143 -8.42 9.07 0.99
C ASN A 143 -6.90 8.98 1.28
N PRO A 144 -6.07 8.58 0.32
CA PRO A 144 -4.65 8.32 0.57
C PRO A 144 -3.88 9.58 0.96
N LEU A 145 -4.27 10.75 0.43
CA LEU A 145 -3.63 12.01 0.79
C LEU A 145 -3.95 12.41 2.24
N LYS A 146 -5.21 12.35 2.64
CA LYS A 146 -5.61 12.60 4.04
C LYS A 146 -4.92 11.64 5.00
N PHE A 147 -4.84 10.35 4.65
CA PHE A 147 -4.14 9.34 5.44
C PHE A 147 -2.65 9.70 5.63
N LEU A 148 -1.95 10.09 4.56
CA LEU A 148 -0.54 10.49 4.67
C LEU A 148 -0.33 11.77 5.49
N ILE A 149 -1.22 12.75 5.36
CA ILE A 149 -1.17 13.97 6.16
C ILE A 149 -1.35 13.63 7.64
N GLY A 150 -2.32 12.75 7.95
CA GLY A 150 -2.54 12.26 9.32
C GLY A 150 -1.34 11.49 9.88
N LEU A 151 -0.73 10.62 9.08
CA LEU A 151 0.51 9.91 9.47
C LEU A 151 1.68 10.87 9.71
N ALA A 152 1.82 11.89 8.89
CA ALA A 152 2.87 12.90 9.07
C ALA A 152 2.66 13.71 10.35
N LYS A 153 1.41 14.09 10.65
CA LYS A 153 1.04 14.75 11.91
C LYS A 153 1.41 13.87 13.10
N ALA A 154 0.95 12.60 13.11
CA ALA A 154 1.28 11.64 14.16
C ALA A 154 2.80 11.40 14.30
N GLY A 155 3.52 11.35 13.19
CA GLY A 155 4.98 11.24 13.17
C GLY A 155 5.66 12.45 13.83
N ASN A 156 5.23 13.64 13.48
CA ASN A 156 5.77 14.88 14.03
C ASN A 156 5.50 15.01 15.53
N GLU A 157 4.29 14.69 15.97
CA GLU A 157 3.91 14.65 17.40
C GLU A 157 4.72 13.61 18.18
N ALA A 158 5.12 12.52 17.54
CA ALA A 158 6.00 11.51 18.12
C ALA A 158 7.50 11.90 18.11
N GLY A 159 7.88 13.06 17.53
CA GLY A 159 9.24 13.56 17.50
C GLY A 159 10.00 13.32 16.19
N VAL A 160 9.34 12.82 15.13
CA VAL A 160 9.96 12.74 13.80
C VAL A 160 10.14 14.15 13.23
N LYS A 161 11.36 14.51 12.87
CA LYS A 161 11.66 15.81 12.24
C LYS A 161 11.40 15.69 10.73
N ILE A 162 10.32 16.27 10.22
CA ILE A 162 9.90 16.18 8.82
C ILE A 162 10.21 17.47 8.08
N PHE A 163 11.01 17.37 7.02
CA PHE A 163 11.37 18.49 6.15
C PHE A 163 10.85 18.25 4.74
N GLN A 164 9.93 19.09 4.30
CA GLN A 164 9.41 19.13 2.93
C GLN A 164 10.29 20.02 2.04
N LYS A 165 10.15 19.88 0.70
CA LYS A 165 10.98 20.58 -0.29
C LYS A 165 12.48 20.42 -0.05
N SER A 166 12.85 19.26 0.52
CA SER A 166 14.18 18.95 0.98
C SER A 166 14.79 17.80 0.17
N LYS A 167 14.94 18.05 -1.13
CA LYS A 167 15.48 17.07 -2.07
C LYS A 167 16.92 16.72 -1.71
N VAL A 168 17.18 15.43 -1.47
CA VAL A 168 18.52 14.91 -1.32
C VAL A 168 19.23 14.95 -2.68
N THR A 169 20.40 15.56 -2.73
CA THR A 169 21.21 15.69 -3.95
C THR A 169 22.45 14.83 -3.92
N LYS A 170 22.96 14.47 -2.73
CA LYS A 170 24.14 13.64 -2.58
C LYS A 170 24.11 12.86 -1.26
N ILE A 171 24.63 11.64 -1.29
CA ILE A 171 24.86 10.80 -0.12
C ILE A 171 26.30 10.29 -0.18
N GLU A 172 27.06 10.51 0.87
CA GLU A 172 28.43 10.03 1.02
C GLU A 172 28.55 9.20 2.30
N LYS A 173 29.34 8.13 2.26
CA LYS A 173 29.68 7.37 3.46
C LYS A 173 31.06 7.76 3.92
N VAL A 174 31.18 8.37 5.09
CA VAL A 174 32.44 8.87 5.65
C VAL A 174 32.57 8.30 7.07
N ASN A 175 33.68 7.59 7.33
CA ASN A 175 33.97 7.02 8.66
C ASN A 175 32.82 6.19 9.26
N GLY A 176 32.18 5.38 8.44
CA GLY A 176 31.07 4.53 8.86
C GLY A 176 29.71 5.22 9.01
N LYS A 177 29.65 6.55 8.93
CA LYS A 177 28.43 7.36 8.98
C LYS A 177 28.06 7.87 7.59
N TYR A 178 26.83 8.34 7.46
CA TYR A 178 26.33 8.93 6.22
C TYR A 178 26.25 10.44 6.32
N LYS A 179 26.79 11.12 5.31
CA LYS A 179 26.66 12.56 5.09
C LYS A 179 25.67 12.76 3.95
N ILE A 180 24.52 13.36 4.26
CA ILE A 180 23.42 13.61 3.33
C ILE A 180 23.40 15.11 3.01
N ILE A 181 23.34 15.46 1.73
CA ILE A 181 23.26 16.86 1.28
C ILE A 181 21.87 17.11 0.73
N SER A 182 21.19 18.11 1.28
CA SER A 182 19.88 18.60 0.86
C SER A 182 19.85 20.12 0.98
N ASN A 183 19.42 20.83 -0.05
CA ASN A 183 19.33 22.31 -0.05
C ASN A 183 20.61 23.00 0.48
N ASN A 184 21.80 22.52 0.08
CA ASN A 184 23.11 22.98 0.57
C ASN A 184 23.35 22.80 2.09
N GLN A 185 22.45 22.10 2.78
CA GLN A 185 22.63 21.71 4.17
C GLN A 185 23.17 20.30 4.28
N ILE A 186 23.91 20.04 5.36
CA ILE A 186 24.51 18.74 5.63
C ILE A 186 23.80 18.10 6.83
N ILE A 187 23.36 16.87 6.65
CA ILE A 187 22.80 16.04 7.71
C ILE A 187 23.68 14.82 7.87
N ASN A 188 24.06 14.52 9.10
CA ASN A 188 24.83 13.32 9.42
C ASN A 188 23.90 12.27 10.05
N ALA A 189 23.98 11.02 9.58
CA ALA A 189 23.17 9.92 10.07
C ALA A 189 23.99 8.64 10.20
N ASN A 190 23.63 7.81 11.18
CA ASN A 190 24.25 6.48 11.35
C ASN A 190 23.67 5.47 10.35
N LYS A 191 22.38 5.64 10.00
CA LYS A 191 21.64 4.76 9.10
C LYS A 191 20.80 5.59 8.14
N ILE A 192 20.53 5.05 6.95
CA ILE A 192 19.63 5.64 5.95
C ILE A 192 18.59 4.61 5.54
N VAL A 193 17.36 5.05 5.44
CA VAL A 193 16.28 4.30 4.79
C VAL A 193 15.88 5.06 3.52
N MET A 194 16.04 4.43 2.36
CA MET A 194 15.58 4.97 1.10
C MET A 194 14.13 4.50 0.86
N ALA A 195 13.19 5.42 0.93
CA ALA A 195 11.76 5.17 0.73
C ALA A 195 11.21 5.94 -0.48
N THR A 196 12.05 6.12 -1.52
CA THR A 196 11.76 6.97 -2.68
C THR A 196 11.00 6.26 -3.79
N ASN A 197 10.74 4.96 -3.64
CA ASN A 197 10.13 4.12 -4.66
C ASN A 197 10.85 4.29 -6.02
N GLY A 198 10.12 4.57 -7.11
CA GLY A 198 10.69 4.82 -8.43
C GLY A 198 11.33 6.21 -8.62
N PHE A 199 11.24 7.10 -7.63
CA PHE A 199 11.79 8.45 -7.69
C PHE A 199 13.21 8.51 -7.10
N TYR A 200 14.14 7.84 -7.73
CA TYR A 200 15.54 7.97 -7.34
C TYR A 200 16.41 8.42 -8.54
N LYS A 201 17.53 9.02 -8.24
CA LYS A 201 18.52 9.37 -9.27
C LYS A 201 19.72 8.44 -9.18
N ASP A 202 20.21 8.04 -10.33
CA ASP A 202 21.34 7.14 -10.50
C ASP A 202 22.59 7.59 -9.75
N ASP A 203 22.79 8.91 -9.65
CA ASP A 203 23.97 9.52 -9.01
C ASP A 203 23.96 9.41 -7.48
N ILE A 204 22.76 9.27 -6.87
CA ILE A 204 22.63 9.23 -5.41
C ILE A 204 22.91 7.84 -4.86
N PHE A 205 22.51 6.80 -5.59
CA PHE A 205 22.71 5.41 -5.17
C PHE A 205 22.97 4.50 -6.38
N PRO A 206 24.20 4.54 -6.95
CA PRO A 206 24.54 3.82 -8.20
C PRO A 206 24.22 2.32 -8.19
N LYS A 207 24.21 1.69 -7.00
CA LYS A 207 23.86 0.26 -6.86
C LYS A 207 22.44 -0.09 -7.26
N LEU A 208 21.54 0.90 -7.33
CA LEU A 208 20.15 0.70 -7.75
C LEU A 208 19.92 0.99 -9.24
N ASN A 209 20.96 1.39 -9.98
CA ASN A 209 20.84 1.69 -11.39
C ASN A 209 20.32 0.47 -12.14
N ASN A 210 19.30 0.69 -12.98
CA ASN A 210 18.59 -0.34 -13.75
C ASN A 210 17.89 -1.43 -12.92
N MET A 211 17.76 -1.28 -11.60
CA MET A 211 17.04 -2.24 -10.74
C MET A 211 15.59 -1.86 -10.53
N ILE A 212 15.21 -0.62 -10.78
CA ILE A 212 13.85 -0.11 -10.58
C ILE A 212 13.35 0.46 -11.91
N LEU A 213 12.22 -0.07 -12.40
CA LEU A 213 11.51 0.46 -13.56
C LEU A 213 10.28 1.24 -13.07
N PRO A 214 10.28 2.58 -13.13
CA PRO A 214 9.10 3.36 -12.78
C PRO A 214 8.02 3.19 -13.86
N VAL A 215 6.80 2.89 -13.44
CA VAL A 215 5.63 2.75 -14.32
C VAL A 215 4.57 3.74 -13.88
N ILE A 216 4.01 4.48 -14.82
CA ILE A 216 2.87 5.37 -14.57
C ILE A 216 1.59 4.57 -14.78
N SER A 217 0.72 4.60 -13.78
CA SER A 217 -0.67 4.13 -13.90
C SER A 217 -1.59 5.35 -13.87
N ASN A 218 -2.45 5.47 -14.87
CA ASN A 218 -3.53 6.46 -14.88
C ASN A 218 -4.76 5.83 -14.21
N ILE A 219 -5.41 6.60 -13.38
CA ILE A 219 -6.64 6.24 -12.67
C ILE A 219 -7.74 7.19 -13.13
#